data_ac2bc1f9a3a1f411c5c32bd53d9f199e
#
_entry.id   ac2bc1f9a3a1f411c5c32bd53d9f199e
#
_cell.length_a   1.000
_cell.length_b   1.000
_cell.length_c   1.000
_cell.angle_alpha   90.00
_cell.angle_beta   90.00
_cell.angle_gamma   90.00
#
_symmetry.space_group_name_H-M   'P 1'
#
loop_
_entity.id
_entity.type
_entity.pdbx_description
1 polymer ?
#
loop_
_entity_poly.entity_id
_entity_poly.type
_entity_poly.pdbx_seq_one_letter_code
_entity_poly.pdbx_strand_id
1 'polypeptide(L)'
;MNGTNLFKIAFRALANNKLRAFLTMLGIIIGVASVIAMLAIGQGSKRSIQKQISEMGSNMIMIHPGAEMRGGVRQDPSSMQTLKLENYETLRDECMYLSAISPNVSASGQLISGSNNYPSSVSGVSIGYLAIRQLTVEQGEMFSEEDIRTAAKVCVIGRTIVDNLFPDGQDPIGKIIRCNQVPLRVVGVLKSKGYNSMGMDQDDVVLSPYTTVMKRLLAQTYLSGIFASALTEDMTEEAVDEITNILRREHKLKEADDNDFTIRTQQELSSMLNTTTDLMTTLLACIAGISLVVGGIGIMNIMYVSVTERTREIGLRMSVGARGIDILSQFLIESILISITGGLIGVILGCGASFIIKSVAHWPVFIQPWSVLLSFAVCTFTGVFFGWYPAKKAADLDPIEALRYE
;
A
#
# COMPACT_ATOMS: atom_id res chain seq x y z
N MET A 1 37.91 -17.15 -31.11
CA MET A 1 37.64 -15.73 -31.50
C MET A 1 37.77 -14.82 -30.29
N ASN A 2 38.41 -13.63 -30.40
CA ASN A 2 38.53 -12.70 -29.28
C ASN A 2 37.17 -12.08 -28.97
N GLY A 3 36.76 -12.04 -27.69
CA GLY A 3 35.45 -11.55 -27.24
C GLY A 3 35.12 -10.12 -27.70
N THR A 4 36.11 -9.25 -27.83
CA THR A 4 35.95 -7.88 -28.35
C THR A 4 35.49 -7.81 -29.81
N ASN A 5 35.88 -8.79 -30.64
CA ASN A 5 35.44 -8.87 -32.03
C ASN A 5 34.02 -9.37 -32.16
N LEU A 6 33.58 -10.30 -31.28
CA LEU A 6 32.20 -10.78 -31.21
C LEU A 6 31.24 -9.63 -30.87
N PHE A 7 31.62 -8.79 -29.91
CA PHE A 7 30.84 -7.61 -29.51
C PHE A 7 30.66 -6.60 -30.65
N LYS A 8 31.72 -6.31 -31.41
CA LYS A 8 31.67 -5.39 -32.58
C LYS A 8 30.76 -5.93 -33.68
N ILE A 9 30.81 -7.24 -33.95
CA ILE A 9 29.98 -7.87 -34.98
C ILE A 9 28.51 -7.81 -34.60
N ALA A 10 28.17 -8.13 -33.33
CA ALA A 10 26.81 -8.08 -32.82
C ALA A 10 26.23 -6.65 -32.85
N PHE A 11 27.02 -5.64 -32.48
CA PHE A 11 26.61 -4.24 -32.53
C PHE A 11 26.36 -3.74 -33.97
N ARG A 12 27.18 -4.15 -34.92
CA ARG A 12 26.98 -3.83 -36.37
C ARG A 12 25.71 -4.50 -36.90
N ALA A 13 25.43 -5.74 -36.52
CA ALA A 13 24.23 -6.45 -36.94
C ALA A 13 22.94 -5.74 -36.47
N LEU A 14 22.94 -5.23 -35.24
CA LEU A 14 21.84 -4.41 -34.70
C LEU A 14 21.68 -3.09 -35.45
N ALA A 15 22.77 -2.44 -35.84
CA ALA A 15 22.75 -1.14 -36.53
C ALA A 15 22.22 -1.23 -37.98
N ASN A 16 22.35 -2.38 -38.64
CA ASN A 16 21.94 -2.57 -40.02
C ASN A 16 20.42 -2.75 -40.24
N ASN A 17 19.67 -3.24 -39.20
CA ASN A 17 18.23 -3.49 -39.29
C ASN A 17 17.49 -2.85 -38.08
N LYS A 18 17.54 -1.51 -38.01
CA LYS A 18 17.04 -0.73 -36.85
C LYS A 18 15.55 -1.00 -36.49
N LEU A 19 14.69 -1.10 -37.51
CA LEU A 19 13.25 -1.33 -37.29
C LEU A 19 12.98 -2.71 -36.67
N ARG A 20 13.69 -3.76 -37.18
CA ARG A 20 13.55 -5.12 -36.69
C ARG A 20 14.08 -5.23 -35.25
N ALA A 21 15.24 -4.66 -34.98
CA ALA A 21 15.82 -4.61 -33.64
C ALA A 21 14.93 -3.87 -32.65
N PHE A 22 14.33 -2.74 -33.04
CA PHE A 22 13.41 -1.99 -32.21
C PHE A 22 12.13 -2.78 -31.89
N LEU A 23 11.49 -3.39 -32.88
CA LEU A 23 10.28 -4.21 -32.66
C LEU A 23 10.52 -5.41 -31.75
N THR A 24 11.72 -6.01 -31.82
CA THR A 24 12.10 -7.12 -30.93
C THR A 24 12.30 -6.64 -29.50
N MET A 25 13.04 -5.54 -29.36
CA MET A 25 13.31 -4.94 -28.05
C MET A 25 12.03 -4.42 -27.40
N LEU A 26 11.00 -4.03 -28.19
CA LEU A 26 9.78 -3.43 -27.67
C LEU A 26 9.07 -4.30 -26.63
N GLY A 27 8.98 -5.61 -26.87
CA GLY A 27 8.39 -6.56 -25.91
C GLY A 27 9.16 -6.61 -24.58
N ILE A 28 10.51 -6.60 -24.67
CA ILE A 28 11.37 -6.57 -23.48
C ILE A 28 11.28 -5.21 -22.78
N ILE A 29 11.31 -4.13 -23.54
CA ILE A 29 11.18 -2.76 -23.01
C ILE A 29 9.90 -2.61 -22.21
N ILE A 30 8.75 -3.01 -22.78
CA ILE A 30 7.46 -2.94 -22.11
C ILE A 30 7.44 -3.86 -20.89
N GLY A 31 7.90 -5.10 -21.01
CA GLY A 31 7.95 -6.05 -19.92
C GLY A 31 8.76 -5.53 -18.72
N VAL A 32 9.98 -5.05 -18.97
CA VAL A 32 10.86 -4.51 -17.92
C VAL A 32 10.31 -3.22 -17.33
N ALA A 33 9.84 -2.29 -18.17
CA ALA A 33 9.26 -1.04 -17.68
C ALA A 33 8.04 -1.31 -16.77
N SER A 34 7.19 -2.26 -17.15
CA SER A 34 6.04 -2.68 -16.35
C SER A 34 6.46 -3.31 -15.02
N VAL A 35 7.48 -4.19 -15.00
CA VAL A 35 8.00 -4.79 -13.77
C VAL A 35 8.51 -3.72 -12.82
N ILE A 36 9.31 -2.77 -13.32
CA ILE A 36 9.90 -1.72 -12.48
C ILE A 36 8.81 -0.79 -11.93
N ALA A 37 7.91 -0.31 -12.78
CA ALA A 37 6.82 0.56 -12.34
C ALA A 37 5.93 -0.11 -11.30
N MET A 38 5.60 -1.38 -11.51
CA MET A 38 4.76 -2.16 -10.60
C MET A 38 5.44 -2.41 -9.25
N LEU A 39 6.70 -2.86 -9.24
CA LEU A 39 7.44 -3.04 -8.00
C LEU A 39 7.62 -1.72 -7.25
N ALA A 40 7.84 -0.62 -7.96
CA ALA A 40 7.99 0.70 -7.37
C ALA A 40 6.68 1.19 -6.71
N ILE A 41 5.52 0.96 -7.34
CA ILE A 41 4.20 1.29 -6.78
C ILE A 41 3.88 0.37 -5.61
N GLY A 42 4.06 -0.94 -5.74
CA GLY A 42 3.78 -1.91 -4.68
C GLY A 42 4.59 -1.64 -3.40
N GLN A 43 5.90 -1.40 -3.55
CA GLN A 43 6.77 -1.06 -2.41
C GLN A 43 6.47 0.32 -1.83
N GLY A 44 6.13 1.29 -2.69
CA GLY A 44 5.68 2.61 -2.26
C GLY A 44 4.41 2.54 -1.42
N SER A 45 3.41 1.79 -1.89
CA SER A 45 2.16 1.56 -1.16
C SER A 45 2.39 0.87 0.17
N LYS A 46 3.19 -0.21 0.20
CA LYS A 46 3.53 -0.93 1.43
C LYS A 46 4.19 -0.02 2.48
N ARG A 47 5.18 0.77 2.07
CA ARG A 47 5.83 1.75 2.97
C ARG A 47 4.87 2.83 3.46
N SER A 48 4.00 3.31 2.58
CA SER A 48 3.02 4.32 2.93
C SER A 48 2.02 3.78 3.97
N ILE A 49 1.52 2.57 3.78
CA ILE A 49 0.63 1.88 4.73
C ILE A 49 1.34 1.69 6.06
N GLN A 50 2.57 1.17 6.07
CA GLN A 50 3.35 0.99 7.29
C GLN A 50 3.58 2.29 8.06
N LYS A 51 3.87 3.38 7.34
CA LYS A 51 4.03 4.71 7.95
C LYS A 51 2.74 5.19 8.59
N GLN A 52 1.60 5.08 7.90
CA GLN A 52 0.29 5.45 8.45
C GLN A 52 -0.06 4.66 9.69
N ILE A 53 0.21 3.35 9.67
CA ILE A 53 -0.01 2.46 10.81
C ILE A 53 0.83 2.92 12.01
N SER A 54 2.10 3.21 11.81
CA SER A 54 2.98 3.72 12.87
C SER A 54 2.51 5.06 13.44
N GLU A 55 1.96 5.95 12.59
CA GLU A 55 1.42 7.25 13.00
C GLU A 55 0.08 7.17 13.74
N MET A 56 -0.63 6.04 13.64
CA MET A 56 -1.88 5.78 14.37
C MET A 56 -1.68 5.13 15.74
N GLY A 57 -0.45 4.69 16.07
CA GLY A 57 -0.11 3.93 17.26
C GLY A 57 -0.04 2.43 16.95
N SER A 58 1.16 1.84 17.06
CA SER A 58 1.40 0.43 16.66
C SER A 58 0.64 -0.59 17.51
N ASN A 59 0.29 -0.25 18.74
CA ASN A 59 -0.35 -1.10 19.74
C ASN A 59 -1.83 -0.77 19.97
N MET A 60 -2.49 -0.13 18.98
CA MET A 60 -3.91 0.24 19.10
C MET A 60 -4.82 -0.98 18.90
N ILE A 61 -5.80 -1.10 19.79
CA ILE A 61 -6.86 -2.11 19.79
C ILE A 61 -8.20 -1.40 19.64
N MET A 62 -9.01 -1.86 18.71
CA MET A 62 -10.34 -1.33 18.43
C MET A 62 -11.37 -2.40 18.73
N ILE A 63 -12.33 -2.08 19.59
CA ILE A 63 -13.42 -2.95 19.97
C ILE A 63 -14.70 -2.35 19.41
N HIS A 64 -15.39 -3.12 18.56
CA HIS A 64 -16.64 -2.72 17.93
C HIS A 64 -17.80 -3.61 18.40
N PRO A 65 -19.04 -3.08 18.47
CA PRO A 65 -20.21 -3.92 18.76
C PRO A 65 -20.49 -4.87 17.59
N GLY A 66 -21.04 -6.03 17.89
CA GLY A 66 -21.51 -7.00 16.91
C GLY A 66 -20.48 -8.05 16.50
N ALA A 67 -20.98 -9.21 16.08
CA ALA A 67 -20.18 -10.30 15.54
C ALA A 67 -19.94 -10.11 14.04
N GLU A 68 -18.79 -10.55 13.52
CA GLU A 68 -18.51 -10.52 12.09
C GLU A 68 -19.52 -11.33 11.27
N MET A 69 -20.01 -12.46 11.83
CA MET A 69 -21.04 -13.31 11.23
C MET A 69 -21.89 -13.96 12.33
N ARG A 70 -23.19 -13.80 12.28
CA ARG A 70 -24.12 -14.55 13.15
C ARG A 70 -25.08 -15.35 12.28
N GLY A 71 -25.03 -16.68 12.39
CA GLY A 71 -25.90 -17.56 11.60
C GLY A 71 -25.74 -17.46 10.08
N GLY A 72 -24.54 -17.10 9.58
CA GLY A 72 -24.26 -16.96 8.15
C GLY A 72 -24.69 -15.61 7.54
N VAL A 73 -25.25 -14.69 8.32
CA VAL A 73 -25.62 -13.35 7.86
C VAL A 73 -24.71 -12.31 8.51
N ARG A 74 -24.07 -11.51 7.67
CA ARG A 74 -23.27 -10.36 8.12
C ARG A 74 -24.21 -9.27 8.61
N GLN A 75 -24.14 -8.95 9.89
CA GLN A 75 -24.92 -7.85 10.47
C GLN A 75 -24.08 -6.58 10.46
N ASP A 76 -24.75 -5.43 10.27
CA ASP A 76 -24.07 -4.13 10.34
C ASP A 76 -23.70 -3.84 11.80
N PRO A 77 -22.40 -3.67 12.14
CA PRO A 77 -21.96 -3.36 13.50
C PRO A 77 -22.62 -2.12 14.10
N SER A 78 -22.99 -1.14 13.25
CA SER A 78 -23.63 0.10 13.69
C SER A 78 -25.07 -0.10 14.23
N SER A 79 -25.72 -1.21 13.88
CA SER A 79 -27.08 -1.55 14.34
C SER A 79 -27.13 -2.29 15.69
N MET A 80 -25.96 -2.75 16.19
CA MET A 80 -25.87 -3.51 17.42
C MET A 80 -25.50 -2.64 18.61
N GLN A 81 -26.27 -2.77 19.70
CA GLN A 81 -26.12 -1.99 20.92
C GLN A 81 -25.53 -2.86 22.06
N THR A 82 -24.52 -3.67 21.73
CA THR A 82 -23.94 -4.64 22.69
C THR A 82 -22.91 -3.99 23.61
N LEU A 83 -22.20 -2.96 23.17
CA LEU A 83 -21.21 -2.27 23.98
C LEU A 83 -21.85 -1.13 24.79
N LYS A 84 -21.71 -1.18 26.11
CA LYS A 84 -22.22 -0.17 27.05
C LYS A 84 -21.07 0.52 27.79
N LEU A 85 -21.40 1.61 28.49
CA LEU A 85 -20.42 2.34 29.29
C LEU A 85 -19.83 1.47 30.40
N GLU A 86 -20.63 0.57 30.99
CA GLU A 86 -20.18 -0.38 32.02
C GLU A 86 -19.04 -1.26 31.52
N ASN A 87 -19.08 -1.71 30.25
CA ASN A 87 -17.99 -2.50 29.66
C ASN A 87 -16.67 -1.72 29.57
N TYR A 88 -16.75 -0.42 29.23
CA TYR A 88 -15.58 0.45 29.24
C TYR A 88 -15.01 0.61 30.65
N GLU A 89 -15.88 0.83 31.65
CA GLU A 89 -15.46 1.00 33.04
C GLU A 89 -14.80 -0.28 33.59
N THR A 90 -15.39 -1.44 33.31
CA THR A 90 -14.80 -2.74 33.70
C THR A 90 -13.44 -2.98 33.03
N LEU A 91 -13.33 -2.72 31.73
CA LEU A 91 -12.06 -2.87 31.02
C LEU A 91 -10.99 -1.92 31.53
N ARG A 92 -11.35 -0.66 31.86
CA ARG A 92 -10.43 0.32 32.43
C ARG A 92 -9.90 -0.12 33.79
N ASP A 93 -10.75 -0.71 34.63
CA ASP A 93 -10.46 -1.01 36.02
C ASP A 93 -9.79 -2.39 36.20
N GLU A 94 -10.05 -3.35 35.30
CA GLU A 94 -9.57 -4.72 35.45
C GLU A 94 -8.46 -5.13 34.50
N CYS A 95 -8.39 -4.54 33.27
CA CYS A 95 -7.43 -4.98 32.28
C CYS A 95 -6.02 -4.44 32.60
N MET A 96 -5.06 -5.36 32.80
CA MET A 96 -3.68 -5.03 33.21
C MET A 96 -2.75 -4.74 32.05
N TYR A 97 -3.06 -5.21 30.84
CA TYR A 97 -2.19 -5.05 29.69
C TYR A 97 -2.47 -3.77 28.86
N LEU A 98 -3.35 -2.87 29.33
CA LEU A 98 -3.67 -1.62 28.67
C LEU A 98 -2.89 -0.43 29.26
N SER A 99 -2.33 0.40 28.37
CA SER A 99 -1.70 1.69 28.72
C SER A 99 -2.70 2.84 28.73
N ALA A 100 -3.72 2.77 27.87
CA ALA A 100 -4.78 3.76 27.75
C ALA A 100 -6.04 3.11 27.15
N ILE A 101 -7.20 3.63 27.54
CA ILE A 101 -8.51 3.20 27.03
C ILE A 101 -9.44 4.40 26.90
N SER A 102 -10.27 4.40 25.86
CA SER A 102 -11.26 5.45 25.60
C SER A 102 -12.53 4.87 24.99
N PRO A 103 -13.70 5.19 25.52
CA PRO A 103 -14.94 4.93 24.80
C PRO A 103 -15.01 5.82 23.57
N ASN A 104 -15.74 5.38 22.57
CA ASN A 104 -15.99 6.16 21.36
C ASN A 104 -17.47 6.17 21.02
N VAL A 105 -17.98 7.38 20.81
CA VAL A 105 -19.35 7.62 20.36
C VAL A 105 -19.29 8.68 19.27
N SER A 106 -19.85 8.45 18.10
CA SER A 106 -19.76 9.40 16.99
C SER A 106 -21.11 9.98 16.61
N ALA A 107 -21.19 11.30 16.56
CA ALA A 107 -22.37 12.04 16.10
C ALA A 107 -22.01 12.85 14.87
N SER A 108 -22.60 12.55 13.73
CA SER A 108 -22.43 13.33 12.50
C SER A 108 -23.43 14.48 12.46
N GLY A 109 -23.00 15.63 11.94
CA GLY A 109 -23.88 16.79 11.83
C GLY A 109 -23.21 17.99 11.17
N GLN A 110 -24.00 19.04 11.03
CA GLN A 110 -23.51 20.33 10.52
C GLN A 110 -22.92 21.13 11.68
N LEU A 111 -21.63 21.46 11.56
CA LEU A 111 -20.96 22.38 12.47
C LEU A 111 -21.21 23.81 12.00
N ILE A 112 -21.60 24.71 12.90
CA ILE A 112 -21.92 26.11 12.57
C ILE A 112 -21.20 27.03 13.53
N SER A 113 -20.50 28.04 12.98
CA SER A 113 -19.91 29.15 13.74
C SER A 113 -20.18 30.45 13.00
N GLY A 114 -21.01 31.32 13.61
CA GLY A 114 -21.47 32.55 12.94
C GLY A 114 -22.19 32.25 11.62
N SER A 115 -21.66 32.78 10.52
CA SER A 115 -22.18 32.55 9.15
C SER A 115 -21.59 31.31 8.47
N ASN A 116 -20.54 30.70 9.03
CA ASN A 116 -19.82 29.60 8.42
C ASN A 116 -20.39 28.28 8.89
N ASN A 117 -20.43 27.31 7.97
CA ASN A 117 -20.87 25.97 8.26
C ASN A 117 -19.99 24.92 7.56
N TYR A 118 -19.83 23.78 8.21
CA TYR A 118 -19.04 22.67 7.67
C TYR A 118 -19.62 21.33 8.16
N PRO A 119 -19.87 20.34 7.27
CA PRO A 119 -20.33 19.02 7.68
C PRO A 119 -19.16 18.23 8.24
N SER A 120 -19.27 17.74 9.47
CA SER A 120 -18.25 16.90 10.10
C SER A 120 -18.87 16.00 11.17
N SER A 121 -18.04 15.19 11.84
CA SER A 121 -18.45 14.34 12.94
C SER A 121 -17.80 14.75 14.25
N VAL A 122 -18.59 14.70 15.33
CA VAL A 122 -18.11 14.90 16.69
C VAL A 122 -17.89 13.55 17.34
N SER A 123 -16.65 13.26 17.71
CA SER A 123 -16.27 12.05 18.42
C SER A 123 -16.27 12.30 19.92
N GLY A 124 -17.13 11.61 20.63
CA GLY A 124 -17.17 11.57 22.08
C GLY A 124 -16.13 10.59 22.61
N VAL A 125 -15.13 11.11 23.32
CA VAL A 125 -13.96 10.33 23.75
C VAL A 125 -13.57 10.68 25.20
N SER A 126 -12.66 9.90 25.80
CA SER A 126 -11.98 10.23 27.05
C SER A 126 -10.62 10.92 26.77
N ILE A 127 -9.97 11.38 27.84
CA ILE A 127 -8.62 12.00 27.76
C ILE A 127 -7.60 11.03 27.16
N GLY A 128 -7.70 9.72 27.49
CA GLY A 128 -6.80 8.68 26.99
C GLY A 128 -6.74 8.57 25.45
N TYR A 129 -7.77 9.09 24.76
CA TYR A 129 -7.85 9.05 23.30
C TYR A 129 -6.68 9.74 22.60
N LEU A 130 -6.16 10.84 23.18
CA LEU A 130 -5.00 11.54 22.63
C LEU A 130 -3.77 10.63 22.57
N ALA A 131 -3.51 9.90 23.66
CA ALA A 131 -2.40 8.96 23.72
C ALA A 131 -2.58 7.80 22.74
N ILE A 132 -3.78 7.20 22.68
CA ILE A 132 -4.10 6.08 21.79
C ILE A 132 -3.89 6.46 20.32
N ARG A 133 -4.35 7.67 19.93
CA ARG A 133 -4.27 8.17 18.53
C ARG A 133 -3.05 9.00 18.24
N GLN A 134 -2.12 9.13 19.20
CA GLN A 134 -0.93 9.97 19.10
C GLN A 134 -1.24 11.38 18.60
N LEU A 135 -2.30 11.97 19.17
CA LEU A 135 -2.70 13.34 18.90
C LEU A 135 -2.08 14.28 19.94
N THR A 136 -1.69 15.46 19.50
CA THR A 136 -1.17 16.51 20.39
C THR A 136 -1.99 17.78 20.24
N VAL A 137 -2.25 18.46 21.34
CA VAL A 137 -2.88 19.78 21.32
C VAL A 137 -1.81 20.84 21.02
N GLU A 138 -2.03 21.68 20.02
CA GLU A 138 -1.13 22.77 19.62
C GLU A 138 -1.46 24.08 20.34
N GLN A 139 -2.75 24.36 20.52
CA GLN A 139 -3.23 25.58 21.17
C GLN A 139 -4.33 25.22 22.18
N GLY A 140 -4.34 25.86 23.33
CA GLY A 140 -5.27 25.56 24.39
C GLY A 140 -4.93 24.26 25.13
N GLU A 141 -5.95 23.58 25.62
CA GLU A 141 -5.82 22.36 26.43
C GLU A 141 -6.90 21.33 26.05
N MET A 142 -6.65 20.05 26.41
CA MET A 142 -7.66 19.01 26.34
C MET A 142 -8.70 19.22 27.47
N PHE A 143 -9.93 18.82 27.25
CA PHE A 143 -10.95 18.82 28.32
C PHE A 143 -10.54 17.87 29.48
N SER A 144 -11.00 18.20 30.69
CA SER A 144 -10.63 17.49 31.92
C SER A 144 -11.58 16.33 32.25
N GLU A 145 -11.19 15.49 33.21
CA GLU A 145 -12.10 14.46 33.80
C GLU A 145 -13.36 15.08 34.41
N GLU A 146 -13.25 16.30 34.97
CA GLU A 146 -14.41 17.05 35.49
C GLU A 146 -15.38 17.40 34.35
N ASP A 147 -14.86 17.80 33.18
CA ASP A 147 -15.69 18.05 31.98
C ASP A 147 -16.43 16.78 31.53
N ILE A 148 -15.76 15.64 31.62
CA ILE A 148 -16.36 14.33 31.30
C ILE A 148 -17.48 14.03 32.30
N ARG A 149 -17.22 14.17 33.61
CA ARG A 149 -18.17 13.86 34.66
C ARG A 149 -19.43 14.75 34.60
N THR A 150 -19.23 16.05 34.31
CA THR A 150 -20.32 17.03 34.24
C THR A 150 -21.02 17.08 32.89
N ALA A 151 -20.57 16.31 31.89
CA ALA A 151 -20.99 16.41 30.50
C ALA A 151 -20.94 17.86 29.99
N ALA A 152 -19.77 18.50 30.21
CA ALA A 152 -19.54 19.87 29.83
C ALA A 152 -19.57 20.03 28.30
N LYS A 153 -20.16 21.14 27.84
CA LYS A 153 -20.29 21.44 26.40
C LYS A 153 -18.98 22.06 25.87
N VAL A 154 -17.93 21.26 25.85
CA VAL A 154 -16.57 21.66 25.37
C VAL A 154 -16.11 20.76 24.26
N CYS A 155 -15.21 21.26 23.40
CA CYS A 155 -14.62 20.49 22.33
C CYS A 155 -13.20 20.93 22.01
N VAL A 156 -12.42 19.98 21.46
CA VAL A 156 -11.12 20.19 20.84
C VAL A 156 -11.29 19.91 19.36
N ILE A 157 -10.76 20.78 18.49
CA ILE A 157 -11.00 20.73 17.04
C ILE A 157 -9.69 20.56 16.27
N GLY A 158 -9.74 19.89 15.13
CA GLY A 158 -8.64 19.77 14.21
C GLY A 158 -8.50 20.97 13.27
N ARG A 159 -7.39 21.04 12.56
CA ARG A 159 -7.02 22.20 11.72
C ARG A 159 -8.03 22.44 10.59
N THR A 160 -8.52 21.41 9.94
CA THR A 160 -9.54 21.56 8.87
C THR A 160 -10.81 22.21 9.37
N ILE A 161 -11.24 21.91 10.61
CA ILE A 161 -12.39 22.58 11.22
C ILE A 161 -12.12 24.05 11.46
N VAL A 162 -10.89 24.40 11.93
CA VAL A 162 -10.48 25.79 12.11
C VAL A 162 -10.53 26.55 10.79
N ASP A 163 -9.93 26.00 9.74
CA ASP A 163 -9.81 26.67 8.44
C ASP A 163 -11.19 26.90 7.76
N ASN A 164 -12.16 25.98 8.00
CA ASN A 164 -13.50 26.12 7.43
C ASN A 164 -14.45 26.99 8.27
N LEU A 165 -14.37 26.95 9.59
CA LEU A 165 -15.28 27.71 10.46
C LEU A 165 -14.75 29.08 10.86
N PHE A 166 -13.42 29.31 10.80
CA PHE A 166 -12.74 30.53 11.19
C PHE A 166 -11.77 31.00 10.09
N PRO A 167 -12.22 31.22 8.83
CA PRO A 167 -11.35 31.51 7.69
C PRO A 167 -10.61 32.85 7.84
N ASP A 168 -11.14 33.78 8.63
CA ASP A 168 -10.55 35.14 8.85
C ASP A 168 -9.34 35.15 9.79
N GLY A 169 -8.81 33.95 10.17
CA GLY A 169 -7.68 33.83 11.09
C GLY A 169 -8.03 34.23 12.56
N GLN A 170 -9.32 34.17 12.90
CA GLN A 170 -9.77 34.43 14.28
C GLN A 170 -9.29 33.28 15.19
N ASP A 171 -8.88 33.61 16.41
CA ASP A 171 -8.59 32.64 17.43
C ASP A 171 -9.84 31.79 17.74
N PRO A 172 -9.83 30.49 17.52
CA PRO A 172 -10.98 29.60 17.80
C PRO A 172 -11.18 29.33 19.30
N ILE A 173 -10.16 29.54 20.13
CA ILE A 173 -10.24 29.25 21.57
C ILE A 173 -11.29 30.12 22.25
N GLY A 174 -12.16 29.49 23.05
CA GLY A 174 -13.27 30.17 23.74
C GLY A 174 -14.49 30.44 22.85
N LYS A 175 -14.40 30.31 21.53
CA LYS A 175 -15.55 30.46 20.63
C LYS A 175 -16.51 29.26 20.75
N ILE A 176 -17.74 29.49 20.31
CA ILE A 176 -18.80 28.48 20.34
C ILE A 176 -19.08 28.02 18.93
N ILE A 177 -18.98 26.70 18.73
CA ILE A 177 -19.47 26.02 17.54
C ILE A 177 -20.74 25.24 17.89
N ARG A 178 -21.70 25.17 16.98
CA ARG A 178 -22.95 24.39 17.20
C ARG A 178 -22.94 23.17 16.33
N CYS A 179 -23.17 22.01 16.93
CA CYS A 179 -23.43 20.76 16.24
C CYS A 179 -24.86 20.32 16.55
N ASN A 180 -25.71 20.17 15.52
CA ASN A 180 -27.10 19.76 15.69
C ASN A 180 -27.84 20.50 16.84
N GLN A 181 -27.73 21.82 16.91
CA GLN A 181 -28.33 22.70 17.93
C GLN A 181 -27.63 22.70 19.31
N VAL A 182 -26.66 21.81 19.57
CA VAL A 182 -25.88 21.81 20.80
C VAL A 182 -24.68 22.72 20.68
N PRO A 183 -24.57 23.78 21.53
CA PRO A 183 -23.40 24.63 21.52
C PRO A 183 -22.23 23.93 22.23
N LEU A 184 -21.05 23.93 21.60
CA LEU A 184 -19.81 23.40 22.13
C LEU A 184 -18.77 24.53 22.15
N ARG A 185 -18.14 24.80 23.29
CA ARG A 185 -17.07 25.79 23.43
C ARG A 185 -15.74 25.13 23.07
N VAL A 186 -15.01 25.74 22.16
CA VAL A 186 -13.66 25.31 21.79
C VAL A 186 -12.68 25.57 22.92
N VAL A 187 -12.01 24.54 23.41
CA VAL A 187 -11.00 24.64 24.49
C VAL A 187 -9.60 24.34 23.99
N GLY A 188 -9.46 23.68 22.85
CA GLY A 188 -8.16 23.37 22.26
C GLY A 188 -8.25 23.15 20.76
N VAL A 189 -7.07 23.25 20.13
CA VAL A 189 -6.85 22.96 18.71
C VAL A 189 -5.76 21.89 18.61
N LEU A 190 -6.02 20.86 17.83
CA LEU A 190 -5.04 19.80 17.59
C LEU A 190 -3.95 20.26 16.62
N LYS A 191 -2.76 19.73 16.81
CA LYS A 191 -1.67 19.88 15.85
C LYS A 191 -2.03 19.16 14.54
N SER A 192 -1.85 19.87 13.42
CA SER A 192 -2.15 19.31 12.11
C SER A 192 -1.29 18.10 11.79
N LYS A 193 -1.93 17.04 11.29
CA LYS A 193 -1.31 15.83 10.70
C LYS A 193 -1.39 15.84 9.17
N GLY A 194 -2.28 16.64 8.58
CA GLY A 194 -2.52 16.73 7.14
C GLY A 194 -3.26 15.53 6.57
N TYR A 195 -3.11 15.35 5.25
CA TYR A 195 -3.73 14.24 4.54
C TYR A 195 -2.88 12.98 4.67
N ASN A 196 -3.55 11.85 4.88
CA ASN A 196 -2.86 10.57 4.80
C ASN A 196 -2.56 10.20 3.33
N SER A 197 -1.78 9.14 3.11
CA SER A 197 -1.37 8.72 1.76
C SER A 197 -2.53 8.19 0.90
N MET A 198 -3.71 7.97 1.47
CA MET A 198 -4.96 7.65 0.76
C MET A 198 -5.80 8.89 0.44
N GLY A 199 -5.28 10.09 0.75
CA GLY A 199 -5.98 11.35 0.52
C GLY A 199 -7.08 11.65 1.53
N MET A 200 -7.18 10.90 2.65
CA MET A 200 -8.13 11.20 3.71
C MET A 200 -7.55 12.26 4.65
N ASP A 201 -8.35 13.24 4.97
CA ASP A 201 -8.01 14.31 5.90
C ASP A 201 -8.00 13.79 7.34
N GLN A 202 -6.86 13.91 8.03
CA GLN A 202 -6.72 13.51 9.43
C GLN A 202 -7.06 14.67 10.39
N ASP A 203 -7.20 15.85 9.86
CA ASP A 203 -7.47 17.09 10.61
C ASP A 203 -8.96 17.44 10.64
N ASP A 204 -9.81 16.70 9.92
CA ASP A 204 -11.28 16.80 10.01
C ASP A 204 -11.81 16.02 11.20
N VAL A 205 -11.56 16.54 12.40
CA VAL A 205 -11.92 15.90 13.66
C VAL A 205 -12.40 16.91 14.70
N VAL A 206 -13.47 16.56 15.43
CA VAL A 206 -13.94 17.28 16.61
C VAL A 206 -14.04 16.28 17.75
N LEU A 207 -13.29 16.51 18.83
CA LEU A 207 -13.31 15.71 20.04
C LEU A 207 -14.12 16.42 21.12
N SER A 208 -15.00 15.70 21.79
CA SER A 208 -15.80 16.19 22.92
C SER A 208 -15.88 15.10 23.98
N PRO A 209 -16.17 15.42 25.26
CA PRO A 209 -16.42 14.41 26.27
C PRO A 209 -17.48 13.40 25.79
N TYR A 210 -17.19 12.10 25.90
CA TYR A 210 -18.14 11.06 25.47
C TYR A 210 -19.51 11.19 26.14
N THR A 211 -19.54 11.62 27.41
CA THR A 211 -20.75 11.88 28.15
C THR A 211 -21.61 13.00 27.55
N THR A 212 -20.97 14.03 26.99
CA THR A 212 -21.61 15.14 26.28
C THR A 212 -22.24 14.65 24.99
N VAL A 213 -21.51 13.88 24.20
CA VAL A 213 -22.02 13.33 22.92
C VAL A 213 -23.17 12.35 23.19
N MET A 214 -23.02 11.43 24.13
CA MET A 214 -24.07 10.48 24.51
C MET A 214 -25.35 11.15 25.01
N LYS A 215 -25.22 12.10 25.96
CA LYS A 215 -26.36 12.69 26.65
C LYS A 215 -27.01 13.85 25.90
N ARG A 216 -26.21 14.65 25.14
CA ARG A 216 -26.66 15.91 24.54
C ARG A 216 -26.86 15.87 23.04
N LEU A 217 -25.99 15.12 22.31
CA LEU A 217 -26.06 15.05 20.86
C LEU A 217 -26.91 13.88 20.35
N LEU A 218 -26.79 12.70 20.99
CA LEU A 218 -27.40 11.47 20.49
C LEU A 218 -28.53 10.93 21.40
N ALA A 219 -28.56 11.29 22.67
CA ALA A 219 -29.48 10.74 23.66
C ALA A 219 -29.47 9.19 23.71
N GLN A 220 -28.26 8.59 23.68
CA GLN A 220 -28.05 7.14 23.64
C GLN A 220 -27.22 6.65 24.83
N THR A 221 -27.34 5.36 25.16
CA THR A 221 -26.67 4.72 26.30
C THR A 221 -25.62 3.68 25.89
N TYR A 222 -25.46 3.43 24.59
CA TYR A 222 -24.52 2.47 24.05
C TYR A 222 -23.34 3.20 23.36
N LEU A 223 -22.21 2.49 23.23
CA LEU A 223 -21.01 2.98 22.61
C LEU A 223 -20.94 2.53 21.14
N SER A 224 -20.39 3.38 20.28
CA SER A 224 -20.05 3.00 18.90
C SER A 224 -18.81 2.11 18.83
N GLY A 225 -17.99 2.13 19.89
CA GLY A 225 -16.80 1.31 20.03
C GLY A 225 -15.98 1.71 21.25
N ILE A 226 -14.92 0.99 21.51
CA ILE A 226 -13.90 1.31 22.52
C ILE A 226 -12.54 1.24 21.85
N PHE A 227 -11.74 2.27 22.03
CA PHE A 227 -10.34 2.29 21.63
C PHE A 227 -9.46 2.04 22.84
N ALA A 228 -8.47 1.19 22.67
CA ALA A 228 -7.47 0.91 23.69
C ALA A 228 -6.08 0.88 23.07
N SER A 229 -5.08 0.96 23.91
CA SER A 229 -3.67 0.82 23.54
C SER A 229 -3.04 -0.17 24.50
N ALA A 230 -2.40 -1.22 24.00
CA ALA A 230 -1.65 -2.13 24.83
C ALA A 230 -0.42 -1.43 25.46
N LEU A 231 0.19 -1.99 26.49
CA LEU A 231 1.40 -1.45 27.11
C LEU A 231 2.57 -1.43 26.14
N THR A 232 2.75 -2.50 25.37
CA THR A 232 3.74 -2.62 24.31
C THR A 232 3.11 -3.34 23.10
N GLU A 233 3.77 -3.26 21.94
CA GLU A 233 3.33 -3.96 20.74
C GLU A 233 3.29 -5.49 20.94
N ASP A 234 4.31 -6.02 21.64
CA ASP A 234 4.43 -7.46 21.91
C ASP A 234 3.35 -8.00 22.86
N MET A 235 2.73 -7.13 23.66
CA MET A 235 1.64 -7.49 24.60
C MET A 235 0.25 -7.29 24.02
N THR A 236 0.14 -7.06 22.72
CA THR A 236 -1.16 -6.79 22.09
C THR A 236 -2.04 -8.04 22.08
N GLU A 237 -1.46 -9.22 21.87
CA GLU A 237 -2.22 -10.49 21.87
C GLU A 237 -2.76 -10.81 23.27
N GLU A 238 -1.94 -10.66 24.32
CA GLU A 238 -2.34 -10.85 25.70
C GLU A 238 -3.45 -9.86 26.12
N ALA A 239 -3.33 -8.60 25.67
CA ALA A 239 -4.36 -7.59 25.90
C ALA A 239 -5.68 -7.96 25.21
N VAL A 240 -5.64 -8.47 23.98
CA VAL A 240 -6.82 -8.93 23.24
C VAL A 240 -7.48 -10.12 23.95
N ASP A 241 -6.71 -11.08 24.42
CA ASP A 241 -7.22 -12.23 25.15
C ASP A 241 -7.85 -11.82 26.47
N GLU A 242 -7.24 -10.92 27.22
CA GLU A 242 -7.77 -10.39 28.48
C GLU A 242 -9.07 -9.61 28.25
N ILE A 243 -9.10 -8.70 27.26
CA ILE A 243 -10.30 -7.95 26.86
C ILE A 243 -11.42 -8.93 26.47
N THR A 244 -11.11 -9.96 25.69
CA THR A 244 -12.07 -10.98 25.25
C THR A 244 -12.69 -11.69 26.44
N ASN A 245 -11.87 -12.12 27.38
CA ASN A 245 -12.33 -12.84 28.58
C ASN A 245 -13.20 -11.95 29.47
N ILE A 246 -12.82 -10.68 29.68
CA ILE A 246 -13.59 -9.72 30.47
C ILE A 246 -14.95 -9.47 29.81
N LEU A 247 -14.97 -9.15 28.51
CA LEU A 247 -16.23 -8.86 27.80
C LEU A 247 -17.15 -10.08 27.71
N ARG A 248 -16.62 -11.28 27.45
CA ARG A 248 -17.43 -12.51 27.47
C ARG A 248 -18.09 -12.75 28.84
N ARG A 249 -17.36 -12.48 29.94
CA ARG A 249 -17.89 -12.56 31.29
C ARG A 249 -18.99 -11.52 31.54
N GLU A 250 -18.77 -10.27 31.18
CA GLU A 250 -19.72 -9.17 31.33
C GLU A 250 -21.01 -9.40 30.52
N HIS A 251 -20.85 -9.89 29.28
CA HIS A 251 -21.99 -10.20 28.40
C HIS A 251 -22.63 -11.56 28.71
N LYS A 252 -22.10 -12.32 29.71
CA LYS A 252 -22.58 -13.65 30.13
C LYS A 252 -22.66 -14.66 28.98
N LEU A 253 -21.70 -14.58 28.05
CA LEU A 253 -21.57 -15.50 26.92
C LEU A 253 -21.08 -16.86 27.43
N LYS A 254 -21.66 -17.95 26.93
CA LYS A 254 -21.21 -19.31 27.19
C LYS A 254 -20.03 -19.63 26.29
N GLU A 255 -19.24 -20.68 26.61
CA GLU A 255 -18.12 -21.11 25.80
C GLU A 255 -18.50 -21.42 24.33
N ALA A 256 -19.71 -21.94 24.10
CA ALA A 256 -20.25 -22.27 22.79
C ALA A 256 -20.86 -21.09 22.03
N ASP A 257 -21.02 -19.94 22.68
CA ASP A 257 -21.61 -18.75 22.04
C ASP A 257 -20.53 -17.94 21.31
N ASP A 258 -20.86 -17.44 20.09
CA ASP A 258 -20.03 -16.50 19.39
C ASP A 258 -19.95 -15.16 20.14
N ASN A 259 -18.84 -14.44 19.98
CA ASN A 259 -18.69 -13.11 20.53
C ASN A 259 -19.71 -12.16 19.89
N ASP A 260 -20.34 -11.32 20.69
CA ASP A 260 -21.24 -10.24 20.26
C ASP A 260 -20.51 -8.89 20.14
N PHE A 261 -19.20 -8.96 20.08
CA PHE A 261 -18.25 -7.87 19.81
C PHE A 261 -17.13 -8.37 18.90
N THR A 262 -16.48 -7.44 18.22
CA THR A 262 -15.31 -7.72 17.36
C THR A 262 -14.14 -6.89 17.85
N ILE A 263 -13.00 -7.53 18.07
CA ILE A 263 -11.75 -6.87 18.41
C ILE A 263 -10.86 -6.87 17.16
N ARG A 264 -10.31 -5.73 16.84
CA ARG A 264 -9.34 -5.58 15.73
C ARG A 264 -8.10 -4.87 16.23
N THR A 265 -6.97 -5.43 15.91
CA THR A 265 -5.70 -4.82 16.21
C THR A 265 -5.18 -4.04 14.99
N GLN A 266 -4.32 -3.08 15.25
CA GLN A 266 -3.62 -2.35 14.20
C GLN A 266 -2.75 -3.31 13.37
N GLN A 267 -2.20 -4.33 13.98
CA GLN A 267 -1.37 -5.34 13.34
C GLN A 267 -2.18 -6.22 12.36
N GLU A 268 -3.41 -6.64 12.73
CA GLU A 268 -4.31 -7.36 11.83
C GLU A 268 -4.70 -6.52 10.62
N LEU A 269 -5.03 -5.25 10.82
CA LEU A 269 -5.32 -4.32 9.73
C LEU A 269 -4.13 -4.18 8.79
N SER A 270 -2.92 -4.05 9.35
CA SER A 270 -1.66 -4.01 8.59
C SER A 270 -1.44 -5.28 7.78
N SER A 271 -1.62 -6.44 8.39
CA SER A 271 -1.42 -7.73 7.72
C SER A 271 -2.42 -7.94 6.58
N MET A 272 -3.67 -7.56 6.77
CA MET A 272 -4.72 -7.62 5.73
C MET A 272 -4.38 -6.72 4.53
N LEU A 273 -3.93 -5.49 4.78
CA LEU A 273 -3.53 -4.55 3.73
C LEU A 273 -2.26 -5.02 3.01
N ASN A 274 -1.28 -5.56 3.74
CA ASN A 274 -0.08 -6.14 3.14
C ASN A 274 -0.42 -7.35 2.26
N THR A 275 -1.27 -8.26 2.72
CA THR A 275 -1.72 -9.43 1.95
C THR A 275 -2.41 -9.01 0.65
N THR A 276 -3.29 -8.01 0.72
CA THR A 276 -3.96 -7.46 -0.47
C THR A 276 -2.96 -6.86 -1.45
N THR A 277 -1.98 -6.09 -0.96
CA THR A 277 -0.93 -5.49 -1.79
C THR A 277 -0.03 -6.57 -2.42
N ASP A 278 0.32 -7.61 -1.68
CA ASP A 278 1.14 -8.72 -2.16
C ASP A 278 0.39 -9.53 -3.23
N LEU A 279 -0.92 -9.75 -3.09
CA LEU A 279 -1.77 -10.37 -4.12
C LEU A 279 -1.80 -9.54 -5.41
N MET A 280 -2.03 -8.22 -5.30
CA MET A 280 -2.03 -7.32 -6.46
C MET A 280 -0.66 -7.30 -7.15
N THR A 281 0.41 -7.26 -6.37
CA THR A 281 1.79 -7.30 -6.89
C THR A 281 2.07 -8.62 -7.61
N THR A 282 1.60 -9.74 -7.07
CA THR A 282 1.74 -11.06 -7.69
C THR A 282 0.98 -11.16 -9.02
N LEU A 283 -0.27 -10.69 -9.08
CA LEU A 283 -1.05 -10.65 -10.32
C LEU A 283 -0.35 -9.83 -11.41
N LEU A 284 0.12 -8.65 -11.04
CA LEU A 284 0.84 -7.78 -11.97
C LEU A 284 2.17 -8.42 -12.41
N ALA A 285 2.89 -9.13 -11.51
CA ALA A 285 4.11 -9.87 -11.85
C ALA A 285 3.83 -10.99 -12.87
N CYS A 286 2.70 -11.68 -12.78
CA CYS A 286 2.29 -12.66 -13.77
C CYS A 286 2.07 -12.01 -15.15
N ILE A 287 1.39 -10.86 -15.19
CA ILE A 287 1.16 -10.11 -16.45
C ILE A 287 2.49 -9.66 -17.07
N ALA A 288 3.40 -9.13 -16.27
CA ALA A 288 4.72 -8.73 -16.70
C ALA A 288 5.55 -9.93 -17.17
N GLY A 289 5.43 -11.08 -16.49
CA GLY A 289 6.05 -12.35 -16.91
C GLY A 289 5.57 -12.80 -18.29
N ILE A 290 4.26 -12.75 -18.54
CA ILE A 290 3.68 -13.06 -19.86
C ILE A 290 4.25 -12.10 -20.93
N SER A 291 4.33 -10.81 -20.63
CA SER A 291 4.90 -9.81 -21.55
C SER A 291 6.36 -10.11 -21.89
N LEU A 292 7.15 -10.55 -20.91
CA LEU A 292 8.54 -10.97 -21.12
C LEU A 292 8.64 -12.23 -21.97
N VAL A 293 7.76 -13.22 -21.80
CA VAL A 293 7.70 -14.41 -22.65
C VAL A 293 7.38 -14.03 -24.09
N VAL A 294 6.39 -13.16 -24.30
CA VAL A 294 6.05 -12.66 -25.65
C VAL A 294 7.24 -11.92 -26.27
N GLY A 295 7.94 -11.06 -25.50
CA GLY A 295 9.18 -10.42 -25.93
C GLY A 295 10.28 -11.42 -26.28
N GLY A 296 10.43 -12.47 -25.49
CA GLY A 296 11.37 -13.57 -25.72
C GLY A 296 11.07 -14.35 -27.01
N ILE A 297 9.80 -14.66 -27.28
CA ILE A 297 9.37 -15.28 -28.54
C ILE A 297 9.74 -14.36 -29.73
N GLY A 298 9.60 -13.04 -29.55
CA GLY A 298 10.04 -12.05 -30.53
C GLY A 298 11.53 -12.16 -30.82
N ILE A 299 12.38 -12.30 -29.78
CA ILE A 299 13.83 -12.54 -29.94
C ILE A 299 14.06 -13.85 -30.73
N MET A 300 13.43 -14.94 -30.33
CA MET A 300 13.57 -16.25 -30.96
C MET A 300 13.24 -16.19 -32.46
N ASN A 301 12.13 -15.57 -32.83
CA ASN A 301 11.70 -15.43 -34.22
C ASN A 301 12.70 -14.62 -35.06
N ILE A 302 13.20 -13.52 -34.53
CA ILE A 302 14.16 -12.69 -35.27
C ILE A 302 15.51 -13.36 -35.38
N MET A 303 15.97 -14.02 -34.32
CA MET A 303 17.21 -14.80 -34.37
C MET A 303 17.08 -15.94 -35.38
N TYR A 304 15.93 -16.60 -35.47
CA TYR A 304 15.69 -17.64 -36.48
C TYR A 304 15.80 -17.09 -37.90
N VAL A 305 15.16 -15.95 -38.20
CA VAL A 305 15.24 -15.28 -39.49
C VAL A 305 16.69 -14.85 -39.77
N SER A 306 17.40 -14.28 -38.78
CA SER A 306 18.81 -13.88 -38.91
C SER A 306 19.74 -15.07 -39.24
N VAL A 307 19.51 -16.21 -38.64
CA VAL A 307 20.25 -17.45 -38.96
C VAL A 307 19.98 -17.87 -40.42
N THR A 308 18.71 -17.87 -40.84
CA THR A 308 18.34 -18.26 -42.22
C THR A 308 18.92 -17.29 -43.26
N GLU A 309 18.81 -15.98 -43.03
CA GLU A 309 19.40 -14.95 -43.92
C GLU A 309 20.94 -15.07 -44.02
N ARG A 310 21.61 -15.56 -42.98
CA ARG A 310 23.09 -15.67 -42.91
C ARG A 310 23.59 -17.10 -43.07
N THR A 311 22.75 -18.07 -43.52
CA THR A 311 23.13 -19.48 -43.65
C THR A 311 24.38 -19.67 -44.46
N ARG A 312 24.53 -18.99 -45.60
CA ARG A 312 25.71 -19.05 -46.48
C ARG A 312 26.95 -18.47 -45.80
N GLU A 313 26.82 -17.37 -45.05
CA GLU A 313 27.93 -16.77 -44.29
C GLU A 313 28.41 -17.71 -43.17
N ILE A 314 27.46 -18.39 -42.45
CA ILE A 314 27.78 -19.41 -41.45
C ILE A 314 28.52 -20.58 -42.06
N GLY A 315 28.04 -21.11 -43.21
CA GLY A 315 28.67 -22.18 -43.93
C GLY A 315 30.11 -21.82 -44.37
N LEU A 316 30.34 -20.60 -44.85
CA LEU A 316 31.67 -20.11 -45.20
C LEU A 316 32.63 -20.08 -44.01
N ARG A 317 32.14 -19.59 -42.82
CA ARG A 317 32.95 -19.58 -41.60
C ARG A 317 33.32 -20.98 -41.14
N MET A 318 32.37 -21.91 -41.18
CA MET A 318 32.61 -23.29 -40.80
C MET A 318 33.56 -24.01 -41.76
N SER A 319 33.49 -23.72 -43.07
CA SER A 319 34.40 -24.25 -44.08
C SER A 319 35.85 -23.75 -43.92
N VAL A 320 36.07 -22.56 -43.35
CA VAL A 320 37.39 -22.01 -43.04
C VAL A 320 37.86 -22.43 -41.62
N GLY A 321 37.11 -23.31 -40.92
CA GLY A 321 37.54 -23.93 -39.67
C GLY A 321 36.90 -23.35 -38.40
N ALA A 322 35.84 -22.56 -38.48
CA ALA A 322 35.07 -22.18 -37.28
C ALA A 322 34.33 -23.40 -36.69
N ARG A 323 34.39 -23.56 -35.36
CA ARG A 323 33.69 -24.62 -34.65
C ARG A 323 32.23 -24.23 -34.43
N GLY A 324 31.29 -25.19 -34.35
CA GLY A 324 29.90 -24.95 -34.04
C GLY A 324 29.72 -24.14 -32.76
N ILE A 325 30.58 -24.35 -31.75
CA ILE A 325 30.55 -23.56 -30.50
C ILE A 325 30.89 -22.07 -30.69
N ASP A 326 31.71 -21.71 -31.70
CA ASP A 326 32.00 -20.32 -32.00
C ASP A 326 30.77 -19.64 -32.62
N ILE A 327 30.04 -20.34 -33.47
CA ILE A 327 28.76 -19.90 -34.05
C ILE A 327 27.71 -19.78 -33.00
N LEU A 328 27.52 -20.81 -32.13
CA LEU A 328 26.61 -20.78 -30.99
C LEU A 328 26.84 -19.55 -30.11
N SER A 329 28.11 -19.34 -29.70
CA SER A 329 28.46 -18.23 -28.81
C SER A 329 28.22 -16.88 -29.46
N GLN A 330 28.47 -16.74 -30.77
CA GLN A 330 28.21 -15.51 -31.50
C GLN A 330 26.73 -15.12 -31.49
N PHE A 331 25.84 -16.03 -31.86
CA PHE A 331 24.38 -15.77 -31.88
C PHE A 331 23.81 -15.62 -30.50
N LEU A 332 24.35 -16.35 -29.50
CA LEU A 332 23.92 -16.20 -28.10
C LEU A 332 24.30 -14.83 -27.55
N ILE A 333 25.51 -14.33 -27.83
CA ILE A 333 25.91 -12.96 -27.44
C ILE A 333 25.03 -11.92 -28.13
N GLU A 334 24.65 -12.13 -29.39
CA GLU A 334 23.78 -11.23 -30.15
C GLU A 334 22.38 -11.14 -29.45
N SER A 335 21.80 -12.26 -29.08
CA SER A 335 20.50 -12.29 -28.36
C SER A 335 20.58 -11.65 -26.97
N ILE A 336 21.66 -11.90 -26.21
CA ILE A 336 21.89 -11.29 -24.89
C ILE A 336 22.04 -9.76 -25.01
N LEU A 337 22.77 -9.27 -26.03
CA LEU A 337 22.92 -7.84 -26.27
C LEU A 337 21.59 -7.15 -26.60
N ILE A 338 20.75 -7.78 -27.43
CA ILE A 338 19.39 -7.29 -27.72
C ILE A 338 18.59 -7.19 -26.42
N SER A 339 18.64 -8.23 -25.59
CA SER A 339 17.90 -8.27 -24.32
C SER A 339 18.40 -7.24 -23.31
N ILE A 340 19.69 -7.10 -23.15
CA ILE A 340 20.29 -6.12 -22.22
C ILE A 340 20.03 -4.68 -22.67
N THR A 341 20.16 -4.40 -23.98
CA THR A 341 19.87 -3.05 -24.49
C THR A 341 18.39 -2.72 -24.36
N GLY A 342 17.49 -3.65 -24.69
CA GLY A 342 16.06 -3.52 -24.46
C GLY A 342 15.73 -3.34 -22.97
N GLY A 343 16.38 -4.13 -22.11
CA GLY A 343 16.25 -4.02 -20.64
C GLY A 343 16.70 -2.66 -20.11
N LEU A 344 17.81 -2.13 -20.58
CA LEU A 344 18.32 -0.81 -20.15
C LEU A 344 17.37 0.32 -20.54
N ILE A 345 16.85 0.29 -21.75
CA ILE A 345 15.81 1.24 -22.19
C ILE A 345 14.55 1.05 -21.35
N GLY A 346 14.14 -0.20 -21.08
CA GLY A 346 13.00 -0.53 -20.22
C GLY A 346 13.15 0.00 -18.79
N VAL A 347 14.36 -0.10 -18.21
CA VAL A 347 14.67 0.49 -16.89
C VAL A 347 14.48 2.01 -16.91
N ILE A 348 15.05 2.69 -17.92
CA ILE A 348 14.94 4.15 -18.02
C ILE A 348 13.46 4.57 -18.16
N LEU A 349 12.71 3.90 -19.03
CA LEU A 349 11.30 4.19 -19.24
C LEU A 349 10.45 3.82 -18.00
N GLY A 350 10.73 2.71 -17.34
CA GLY A 350 10.04 2.29 -16.12
C GLY A 350 10.27 3.26 -14.95
N CYS A 351 11.50 3.73 -14.76
CA CYS A 351 11.83 4.76 -13.77
C CYS A 351 11.16 6.10 -14.13
N GLY A 352 11.19 6.49 -15.41
CA GLY A 352 10.54 7.71 -15.90
C GLY A 352 9.02 7.67 -15.70
N ALA A 353 8.38 6.56 -16.06
CA ALA A 353 6.94 6.35 -15.85
C ALA A 353 6.59 6.39 -14.35
N SER A 354 7.40 5.76 -13.51
CA SER A 354 7.22 5.79 -12.05
C SER A 354 7.29 7.20 -11.49
N PHE A 355 8.21 8.02 -11.98
CA PHE A 355 8.33 9.42 -11.60
C PHE A 355 7.13 10.26 -12.05
N ILE A 356 6.64 10.03 -13.27
CA ILE A 356 5.42 10.70 -13.80
C ILE A 356 4.21 10.33 -12.95
N ILE A 357 4.03 9.06 -12.61
CA ILE A 357 2.91 8.59 -11.76
C ILE A 357 2.98 9.27 -10.39
N LYS A 358 4.16 9.35 -9.78
CA LYS A 358 4.36 10.06 -8.52
C LYS A 358 3.98 11.54 -8.61
N SER A 359 4.34 12.22 -9.70
CA SER A 359 4.13 13.66 -9.89
C SER A 359 2.67 14.01 -10.23
N VAL A 360 2.03 13.21 -11.09
CA VAL A 360 0.67 13.49 -11.61
C VAL A 360 -0.41 12.88 -10.73
N ALA A 361 -0.25 11.62 -10.36
CA ALA A 361 -1.25 10.90 -9.57
C ALA A 361 -1.01 10.98 -8.05
N HIS A 362 0.12 11.56 -7.61
CA HIS A 362 0.53 11.65 -6.20
C HIS A 362 0.59 10.28 -5.49
N TRP A 363 0.75 9.20 -6.26
CA TRP A 363 0.87 7.86 -5.69
C TRP A 363 2.21 7.67 -5.00
N PRO A 364 2.24 6.93 -3.89
CA PRO A 364 3.49 6.59 -3.21
C PRO A 364 4.30 5.64 -4.09
N VAL A 365 5.42 6.12 -4.61
CA VAL A 365 6.33 5.33 -5.46
C VAL A 365 7.70 5.26 -4.78
N PHE A 366 8.21 4.03 -4.66
CA PHE A 366 9.54 3.78 -4.12
C PHE A 366 10.32 2.80 -4.99
N ILE A 367 11.32 3.31 -5.71
CA ILE A 367 12.19 2.49 -6.58
C ILE A 367 13.31 1.90 -5.72
N GLN A 368 13.34 0.57 -5.63
CA GLN A 368 14.42 -0.15 -4.95
C GLN A 368 15.56 -0.47 -5.92
N PRO A 369 16.85 -0.31 -5.54
CA PRO A 369 17.97 -0.71 -6.37
C PRO A 369 17.92 -2.19 -6.78
N TRP A 370 17.39 -3.05 -5.92
CA TRP A 370 17.19 -4.47 -6.17
C TRP A 370 16.28 -4.75 -7.38
N SER A 371 15.23 -3.95 -7.59
CA SER A 371 14.32 -4.13 -8.74
C SER A 371 15.04 -3.93 -10.09
N VAL A 372 16.02 -3.04 -10.13
CA VAL A 372 16.86 -2.82 -11.30
C VAL A 372 17.77 -4.03 -11.56
N LEU A 373 18.43 -4.56 -10.52
CA LEU A 373 19.25 -5.76 -10.63
C LEU A 373 18.44 -6.98 -11.08
N LEU A 374 17.25 -7.16 -10.49
CA LEU A 374 16.33 -8.23 -10.88
C LEU A 374 15.95 -8.12 -12.35
N SER A 375 15.66 -6.91 -12.83
CA SER A 375 15.31 -6.66 -14.23
C SER A 375 16.45 -7.06 -15.18
N PHE A 376 17.70 -6.73 -14.85
CA PHE A 376 18.86 -7.16 -15.63
C PHE A 376 19.05 -8.68 -15.64
N ALA A 377 18.87 -9.35 -14.49
CA ALA A 377 18.97 -10.79 -14.40
C ALA A 377 17.91 -11.47 -15.27
N VAL A 378 16.66 -11.00 -15.19
CA VAL A 378 15.55 -11.51 -16.00
C VAL A 378 15.77 -11.27 -17.49
N CYS A 379 16.23 -10.08 -17.90
CA CYS A 379 16.57 -9.79 -19.31
C CYS A 379 17.65 -10.72 -19.84
N THR A 380 18.71 -10.92 -19.06
CA THR A 380 19.81 -11.81 -19.45
C THR A 380 19.32 -13.24 -19.59
N PHE A 381 18.52 -13.72 -18.63
CA PHE A 381 17.92 -15.06 -18.69
C PHE A 381 17.02 -15.20 -19.94
N THR A 382 16.16 -14.22 -20.22
CA THR A 382 15.27 -14.22 -21.39
C THR A 382 16.10 -14.27 -22.69
N GLY A 383 17.16 -13.48 -22.80
CA GLY A 383 18.05 -13.48 -23.96
C GLY A 383 18.75 -14.82 -24.18
N VAL A 384 19.26 -15.43 -23.11
CA VAL A 384 19.89 -16.75 -23.16
C VAL A 384 18.87 -17.83 -23.54
N PHE A 385 17.74 -17.86 -22.86
CA PHE A 385 16.73 -18.91 -23.02
C PHE A 385 16.13 -18.92 -24.43
N PHE A 386 15.65 -17.79 -24.90
CA PHE A 386 15.03 -17.68 -26.23
C PHE A 386 16.05 -17.58 -27.38
N GLY A 387 17.26 -17.15 -27.11
CA GLY A 387 18.36 -17.11 -28.09
C GLY A 387 19.04 -18.46 -28.30
N TRP A 388 18.97 -19.36 -27.30
CA TRP A 388 19.70 -20.63 -27.36
C TRP A 388 19.25 -21.55 -28.48
N TYR A 389 17.93 -21.70 -28.70
CA TYR A 389 17.41 -22.61 -29.73
C TYR A 389 17.83 -22.21 -31.16
N PRO A 390 17.64 -20.97 -31.64
CA PRO A 390 18.12 -20.56 -32.96
C PRO A 390 19.65 -20.57 -33.06
N ALA A 391 20.38 -20.21 -32.00
CA ALA A 391 21.84 -20.27 -31.99
C ALA A 391 22.36 -21.71 -32.11
N LYS A 392 21.72 -22.69 -31.46
CA LYS A 392 22.05 -24.09 -31.58
C LYS A 392 21.77 -24.59 -33.02
N LYS A 393 20.66 -24.23 -33.63
CA LYS A 393 20.32 -24.59 -35.00
C LYS A 393 21.36 -24.04 -36.00
N ALA A 394 21.86 -22.83 -35.76
CA ALA A 394 22.96 -22.26 -36.57
C ALA A 394 24.28 -23.02 -36.40
N ALA A 395 24.57 -23.50 -35.19
CA ALA A 395 25.80 -24.26 -34.89
C ALA A 395 25.81 -25.69 -35.46
N ASP A 396 24.64 -26.26 -35.66
CA ASP A 396 24.42 -27.65 -36.14
C ASP A 396 24.26 -27.70 -37.69
N LEU A 397 24.45 -26.59 -38.43
CA LEU A 397 24.36 -26.58 -39.88
C LEU A 397 25.52 -27.33 -40.54
N ASP A 398 25.19 -28.14 -41.58
CA ASP A 398 26.23 -28.74 -42.43
C ASP A 398 26.87 -27.68 -43.35
N PRO A 399 28.18 -27.47 -43.29
CA PRO A 399 28.87 -26.46 -44.12
C PRO A 399 28.61 -26.61 -45.62
N ILE A 400 28.47 -27.87 -46.13
CA ILE A 400 28.26 -28.14 -47.54
C ILE A 400 26.85 -27.75 -47.99
N GLU A 401 25.85 -28.11 -47.15
CA GLU A 401 24.45 -27.73 -47.42
C GLU A 401 24.24 -26.24 -47.27
N ALA A 402 24.87 -25.59 -46.26
CA ALA A 402 24.78 -24.16 -46.01
C ALA A 402 25.36 -23.33 -47.17
N LEU A 403 26.40 -23.81 -47.85
CA LEU A 403 26.99 -23.12 -49.03
C LEU A 403 26.14 -23.24 -50.30
N ARG A 404 25.29 -24.30 -50.39
CA ARG A 404 24.35 -24.50 -51.50
C ARG A 404 23.01 -23.81 -51.32
N TYR A 405 22.79 -23.21 -50.18
CA TYR A 405 21.54 -22.50 -49.86
C TYR A 405 21.44 -21.22 -50.68
N GLU A 406 20.41 -21.11 -51.52
CA GLU A 406 20.09 -19.93 -52.33
C GLU A 406 19.19 -18.93 -51.53
#